data_86b3311a47c05f1b9a1d299e7a9b6b13
#
_entry.id   86b3311a47c05f1b9a1d299e7a9b6b13
#
_cell.length_a   1.000
_cell.length_b   1.000
_cell.length_c   1.000
_cell.angle_alpha   90.00
_cell.angle_beta   90.00
_cell.angle_gamma   90.00
#
_symmetry.space_group_name_H-M   'P 1'
#
loop_
_entity.id
_entity.type
_entity.pdbx_description
1 polymer ?
#
loop_
_entity_poly.entity_id
_entity_poly.type
_entity_poly.pdbx_seq_one_letter_code
_entity_poly.pdbx_strand_id
1 'polypeptide(L)'
;MLGDHDVGATLAVSDFDAARSFYEGTLGLAPTMEFPESVLYTSGNTRLMVYRSDFAGTNKATAATWGVGDELDSIVQDLRSKGVTFEHYDLPETTRDGDIHEMGDGMRGVWFKDPSGNIISLVNAT
;
A
#
# COMPACT_ATOMS: atom_id res chain seq x y z
N MET A 1 -27.89 5.47 -0.41
CA MET A 1 -26.96 5.93 0.65
C MET A 1 -25.52 5.56 0.27
N LEU A 2 -24.59 5.69 1.18
CA LEU A 2 -23.17 5.48 0.86
C LEU A 2 -22.85 4.07 0.38
N GLY A 3 -23.58 3.05 0.82
CA GLY A 3 -23.37 1.68 0.37
C GLY A 3 -23.61 1.45 -1.13
N ASP A 4 -24.23 2.39 -1.81
CA ASP A 4 -24.45 2.31 -3.26
C ASP A 4 -23.33 2.96 -4.09
N HIS A 5 -22.31 3.50 -3.42
CA HIS A 5 -21.21 4.23 -4.05
C HIS A 5 -19.87 3.60 -3.68
N ASP A 6 -18.91 3.63 -4.61
CA ASP A 6 -17.56 3.14 -4.36
C ASP A 6 -16.82 4.07 -3.40
N VAL A 7 -16.08 3.48 -2.47
CA VAL A 7 -15.18 4.23 -1.59
C VAL A 7 -13.74 4.11 -2.11
N GLY A 8 -13.02 5.22 -2.12
CA GLY A 8 -11.61 5.24 -2.51
C GLY A 8 -10.71 5.50 -1.32
N ALA A 9 -9.50 4.95 -1.35
CA ALA A 9 -8.47 5.26 -0.37
C ALA A 9 -7.86 6.64 -0.66
N THR A 10 -7.47 7.35 0.39
CA THR A 10 -6.84 8.66 0.27
C THR A 10 -5.62 8.70 1.19
N LEU A 11 -4.44 8.93 0.64
CA LEU A 11 -3.18 8.93 1.37
C LEU A 11 -2.52 10.31 1.33
N ALA A 12 -2.09 10.78 2.49
CA ALA A 12 -1.37 12.04 2.62
C ALA A 12 0.14 11.79 2.48
N VAL A 13 0.82 12.62 1.70
CA VAL A 13 2.26 12.52 1.50
C VAL A 13 2.93 13.88 1.75
N SER A 14 4.17 13.85 2.23
CA SER A 14 4.92 15.07 2.54
C SER A 14 5.71 15.59 1.33
N ASP A 15 6.30 14.69 0.55
CA ASP A 15 7.05 15.00 -0.66
C ASP A 15 6.28 14.40 -1.85
N PHE A 16 5.63 15.27 -2.62
CA PHE A 16 4.74 14.82 -3.68
C PHE A 16 5.50 14.15 -4.82
N ASP A 17 6.69 14.66 -5.19
CA ASP A 17 7.49 14.08 -6.27
C ASP A 17 8.03 12.71 -5.87
N ALA A 18 8.50 12.55 -4.64
CA ALA A 18 8.95 11.25 -4.12
C ALA A 18 7.80 10.25 -4.06
N ALA A 19 6.61 10.70 -3.65
CA ALA A 19 5.41 9.87 -3.62
C ALA A 19 5.04 9.37 -5.03
N ARG A 20 5.05 10.24 -6.02
CA ARG A 20 4.74 9.86 -7.40
C ARG A 20 5.74 8.83 -7.93
N SER A 21 7.02 9.03 -7.68
CA SER A 21 8.05 8.05 -8.08
C SER A 21 7.81 6.68 -7.44
N PHE A 22 7.37 6.68 -6.19
CA PHE A 22 7.07 5.43 -5.48
C PHE A 22 5.80 4.75 -6.01
N TYR A 23 4.68 5.47 -6.05
CA TYR A 23 3.40 4.86 -6.46
C TYR A 23 3.39 4.49 -7.95
N GLU A 24 3.99 5.28 -8.79
CA GLU A 24 4.04 5.01 -10.24
C GLU A 24 5.20 4.06 -10.59
N GLY A 25 6.42 4.36 -10.13
CA GLY A 25 7.60 3.60 -10.48
C GLY A 25 7.75 2.28 -9.72
N THR A 26 7.59 2.31 -8.41
CA THR A 26 7.78 1.13 -7.55
C THR A 26 6.53 0.26 -7.49
N LEU A 27 5.35 0.86 -7.27
CA LEU A 27 4.09 0.11 -7.17
C LEU A 27 3.39 -0.09 -8.51
N GLY A 28 3.77 0.63 -9.55
CA GLY A 28 3.24 0.43 -10.89
C GLY A 28 1.82 0.97 -11.12
N LEU A 29 1.39 1.96 -10.34
CA LEU A 29 0.07 2.56 -10.52
C LEU A 29 0.08 3.57 -11.65
N ALA A 30 -1.04 3.66 -12.37
CA ALA A 30 -1.20 4.60 -13.49
C ALA A 30 -2.08 5.77 -13.08
N PRO A 31 -1.61 7.03 -13.25
CA PRO A 31 -2.43 8.19 -12.93
C PRO A 31 -3.58 8.35 -13.93
N THR A 32 -4.76 8.70 -13.44
CA THR A 32 -5.94 8.99 -14.27
C THR A 32 -6.31 10.46 -14.23
N MET A 33 -6.02 11.16 -13.14
CA MET A 33 -6.20 12.61 -13.04
C MET A 33 -5.02 13.18 -12.26
N GLU A 34 -4.50 14.30 -12.72
CA GLU A 34 -3.34 14.96 -12.12
C GLU A 34 -3.66 16.42 -11.81
N PHE A 35 -3.26 16.83 -10.61
CA PHE A 35 -3.40 18.20 -10.11
C PHE A 35 -2.04 18.66 -9.58
N PRO A 36 -1.85 19.96 -9.27
CA PRO A 36 -0.54 20.43 -8.81
C PRO A 36 0.02 19.72 -7.58
N GLU A 37 -0.83 19.34 -6.61
CA GLU A 37 -0.40 18.70 -5.37
C GLU A 37 -1.23 17.46 -5.03
N SER A 38 -1.87 16.85 -6.03
CA SER A 38 -2.60 15.60 -5.85
C SER A 38 -2.66 14.81 -7.15
N VAL A 39 -2.83 13.51 -7.03
CA VAL A 39 -2.96 12.61 -8.16
C VAL A 39 -3.95 11.52 -7.81
N LEU A 40 -4.78 11.16 -8.78
CA LEU A 40 -5.72 10.06 -8.65
C LEU A 40 -5.23 8.89 -9.49
N TYR A 41 -5.03 7.75 -8.83
CA TYR A 41 -4.62 6.51 -9.48
C TYR A 41 -5.80 5.57 -9.61
N THR A 42 -5.82 4.79 -10.68
CA THR A 42 -6.69 3.62 -10.81
C THR A 42 -5.94 2.39 -10.34
N SER A 43 -6.58 1.56 -9.52
CA SER A 43 -6.04 0.30 -9.04
C SER A 43 -7.16 -0.75 -9.10
N GLY A 44 -7.06 -1.69 -10.05
CA GLY A 44 -8.17 -2.60 -10.31
C GLY A 44 -9.43 -1.82 -10.66
N ASN A 45 -10.51 -2.06 -9.93
CA ASN A 45 -11.78 -1.36 -10.09
C ASN A 45 -11.96 -0.22 -9.08
N THR A 46 -10.93 0.12 -8.34
CA THR A 46 -10.98 1.17 -7.31
C THR A 46 -10.01 2.30 -7.64
N ARG A 47 -9.99 3.30 -6.78
CA ARG A 47 -9.15 4.48 -6.95
C ARG A 47 -8.41 4.80 -5.67
N LEU A 48 -7.21 5.33 -5.86
CA LEU A 48 -6.35 5.81 -4.78
C LEU A 48 -6.00 7.27 -5.06
N MET A 49 -6.36 8.16 -4.13
CA MET A 49 -5.95 9.56 -4.16
C MET A 49 -4.68 9.72 -3.32
N VAL A 50 -3.66 10.35 -3.88
CA VAL A 50 -2.45 10.73 -3.15
C VAL A 50 -2.34 12.25 -3.21
N TYR A 51 -2.22 12.89 -2.07
CA TYR A 51 -2.16 14.35 -2.00
C TYR A 51 -1.15 14.83 -0.97
N ARG A 52 -0.60 16.02 -1.20
CA ARG A 52 0.35 16.61 -0.29
C ARG A 52 -0.37 17.17 0.94
N SER A 53 0.16 16.84 2.13
CA SER A 53 -0.36 17.34 3.40
C SER A 53 0.74 17.42 4.45
N ASP A 54 0.66 18.43 5.31
CA ASP A 54 1.57 18.56 6.45
C ASP A 54 1.31 17.50 7.54
N PHE A 55 0.20 16.78 7.46
CA PHE A 55 -0.14 15.71 8.40
C PHE A 55 0.29 14.32 7.92
N ALA A 56 1.05 14.24 6.82
CA ALA A 56 1.53 12.97 6.29
C ALA A 56 2.40 12.22 7.32
N GLY A 57 2.28 10.89 7.34
CA GLY A 57 3.11 10.03 8.19
C GLY A 57 2.74 10.04 9.67
N THR A 58 1.65 10.66 10.06
CA THR A 58 1.20 10.71 11.46
C THR A 58 0.39 9.48 11.88
N ASN A 59 -0.16 8.74 10.92
CA ASN A 59 -0.87 7.49 11.20
C ASN A 59 0.12 6.34 11.43
N LYS A 60 -0.07 5.60 12.50
CA LYS A 60 0.76 4.43 12.86
C LYS A 60 0.08 3.10 12.57
N ALA A 61 -1.09 3.12 11.94
CA ALA A 61 -1.83 1.93 11.54
C ALA A 61 -1.78 1.76 10.03
N THR A 62 -2.20 0.60 9.53
CA THR A 62 -2.30 0.35 8.09
C THR A 62 -3.25 1.36 7.44
N ALA A 63 -2.77 2.02 6.41
CA ALA A 63 -3.52 3.05 5.70
C ALA A 63 -4.24 2.51 4.45
N ALA A 64 -3.65 1.53 3.77
CA ALA A 64 -4.23 0.91 2.58
C ALA A 64 -3.78 -0.54 2.49
N THR A 65 -4.65 -1.39 1.93
CA THR A 65 -4.37 -2.82 1.76
C THR A 65 -4.76 -3.24 0.34
N TRP A 66 -3.86 -3.96 -0.32
CA TRP A 66 -4.16 -4.64 -1.58
C TRP A 66 -4.34 -6.13 -1.32
N GLY A 67 -5.46 -6.70 -1.78
CA GLY A 67 -5.66 -8.14 -1.87
C GLY A 67 -5.09 -8.63 -3.19
N VAL A 68 -4.01 -9.39 -3.12
CA VAL A 68 -3.26 -9.80 -4.32
C VAL A 68 -3.35 -11.30 -4.62
N GLY A 69 -4.09 -12.04 -3.81
CA GLY A 69 -4.31 -13.47 -4.03
C GLY A 69 -3.01 -14.26 -4.12
N ASP A 70 -2.91 -15.12 -5.10
CA ASP A 70 -1.76 -15.99 -5.31
C ASP A 70 -0.51 -15.26 -5.82
N GLU A 71 -0.60 -13.98 -6.11
CA GLU A 71 0.53 -13.19 -6.59
C GLU A 71 1.39 -12.62 -5.45
N LEU A 72 1.05 -12.88 -4.19
CA LEU A 72 1.76 -12.27 -3.05
C LEU A 72 3.27 -12.51 -3.10
N ASP A 73 3.71 -13.74 -3.28
CA ASP A 73 5.15 -14.06 -3.28
C ASP A 73 5.89 -13.37 -4.43
N SER A 74 5.32 -13.36 -5.62
CA SER A 74 5.95 -12.73 -6.78
C SER A 74 6.02 -11.21 -6.64
N ILE A 75 4.98 -10.60 -6.10
CA ILE A 75 4.96 -9.15 -5.86
C ILE A 75 5.97 -8.77 -4.78
N VAL A 76 6.06 -9.54 -3.69
CA VAL A 76 7.05 -9.31 -2.63
C VAL A 76 8.46 -9.34 -3.20
N GLN A 77 8.78 -10.31 -4.04
CA GLN A 77 10.09 -10.39 -4.68
C GLN A 77 10.36 -9.21 -5.60
N ASP A 78 9.38 -8.81 -6.39
CA ASP A 78 9.51 -7.65 -7.28
C ASP A 78 9.76 -6.36 -6.50
N LEU A 79 8.98 -6.12 -5.45
CA LEU A 79 9.15 -4.94 -4.60
C LEU A 79 10.51 -4.94 -3.90
N ARG A 80 10.95 -6.10 -3.41
CA ARG A 80 12.26 -6.24 -2.79
C ARG A 80 13.37 -5.89 -3.80
N SER A 81 13.25 -6.32 -5.04
CA SER A 81 14.21 -6.00 -6.10
C SER A 81 14.25 -4.50 -6.44
N LYS A 82 13.15 -3.79 -6.15
CA LYS A 82 13.04 -2.34 -6.33
C LYS A 82 13.44 -1.53 -5.10
N GLY A 83 13.98 -2.19 -4.08
CA GLY A 83 14.51 -1.54 -2.89
C GLY A 83 13.51 -1.35 -1.74
N VAL A 84 12.33 -1.94 -1.82
CA VAL A 84 11.35 -1.88 -0.72
C VAL A 84 11.85 -2.73 0.45
N THR A 85 11.84 -2.14 1.65
CA THR A 85 12.12 -2.85 2.91
C THR A 85 10.81 -3.15 3.60
N PHE A 86 10.59 -4.42 3.96
CA PHE A 86 9.36 -4.85 4.61
C PHE A 86 9.47 -4.73 6.12
N GLU A 87 8.35 -4.36 6.75
CA GLU A 87 8.24 -4.25 8.19
C GLU A 87 8.01 -5.63 8.82
N HIS A 88 8.50 -5.82 10.04
CA HIS A 88 8.28 -7.04 10.81
C HIS A 88 7.55 -6.67 12.10
N TYR A 89 6.38 -7.24 12.31
CA TYR A 89 5.55 -6.98 13.48
C TYR A 89 5.37 -8.26 14.31
N ASP A 90 5.50 -8.13 15.62
CA ASP A 90 5.19 -9.21 16.56
C ASP A 90 3.69 -9.16 16.89
N LEU A 91 2.92 -9.93 16.16
CA LEU A 91 1.46 -10.01 16.34
C LEU A 91 1.10 -11.32 17.03
N PRO A 92 0.02 -11.33 17.88
CA PRO A 92 -0.44 -12.56 18.54
C PRO A 92 -0.75 -13.64 17.50
N GLU A 93 -0.35 -14.89 17.80
CA GLU A 93 -0.64 -16.08 16.98
C GLU A 93 -0.16 -15.96 15.53
N THR A 94 0.87 -15.16 15.30
CA THR A 94 1.42 -14.91 13.97
C THR A 94 2.86 -15.41 13.92
N THR A 95 3.22 -16.15 12.88
CA THR A 95 4.58 -16.54 12.57
C THR A 95 5.05 -15.79 11.32
N ARG A 96 6.35 -15.81 11.05
CA ARG A 96 6.91 -15.11 9.91
C ARG A 96 7.87 -16.02 9.16
N ASP A 97 7.69 -16.08 7.84
CA ASP A 97 8.61 -16.74 6.92
C ASP A 97 9.28 -15.64 6.08
N GLY A 98 10.51 -15.29 6.44
CA GLY A 98 11.16 -14.11 5.85
C GLY A 98 10.39 -12.85 6.20
N ASP A 99 9.94 -12.13 5.17
CA ASP A 99 9.13 -10.92 5.33
C ASP A 99 7.63 -11.21 5.44
N ILE A 100 7.21 -12.42 5.08
CA ILE A 100 5.78 -12.76 5.02
C ILE A 100 5.30 -13.25 6.38
N HIS A 101 4.28 -12.57 6.90
CA HIS A 101 3.60 -12.96 8.13
C HIS A 101 2.52 -14.00 7.81
N GLU A 102 2.46 -15.05 8.62
CA GLU A 102 1.42 -16.08 8.53
C GLU A 102 0.49 -15.93 9.73
N MET A 103 -0.76 -15.52 9.45
CA MET A 103 -1.70 -15.04 10.45
C MET A 103 -2.78 -16.07 10.81
N GLY A 104 -2.61 -17.32 10.39
CA GLY A 104 -3.59 -18.38 10.63
C GLY A 104 -4.59 -18.52 9.49
N ASP A 105 -5.23 -19.68 9.39
CA ASP A 105 -6.23 -20.01 8.36
C ASP A 105 -5.77 -19.76 6.91
N GLY A 106 -4.45 -19.88 6.68
CA GLY A 106 -3.87 -19.63 5.36
C GLY A 106 -3.71 -18.16 4.99
N MET A 107 -4.03 -17.23 5.88
CA MET A 107 -3.87 -15.80 5.64
C MET A 107 -2.40 -15.41 5.76
N ARG A 108 -1.86 -14.81 4.71
CA ARG A 108 -0.48 -14.36 4.63
C ARG A 108 -0.43 -12.90 4.20
N GLY A 109 0.53 -12.16 4.71
CA GLY A 109 0.64 -10.74 4.35
C GLY A 109 1.97 -10.12 4.68
N VAL A 110 2.20 -8.96 4.10
CA VAL A 110 3.38 -8.13 4.32
C VAL A 110 2.95 -6.69 4.58
N TRP A 111 3.84 -5.95 5.23
CA TRP A 111 3.70 -4.51 5.43
C TRP A 111 4.97 -3.80 4.99
N PHE A 112 4.79 -2.64 4.39
CA PHE A 112 5.90 -1.74 4.05
C PHE A 112 5.42 -0.29 4.12
N LYS A 113 6.36 0.64 4.08
CA LYS A 113 6.04 2.07 4.15
C LYS A 113 6.29 2.75 2.82
N ASP A 114 5.46 3.74 2.50
CA ASP A 114 5.78 4.67 1.44
C ASP A 114 6.84 5.69 1.92
N PRO A 115 7.36 6.58 1.04
CA PRO A 115 8.37 7.56 1.45
C PRO A 115 7.93 8.54 2.55
N SER A 116 6.64 8.72 2.76
CA SER A 116 6.09 9.60 3.81
C SER A 116 5.79 8.87 5.12
N GLY A 117 5.99 7.54 5.17
CA GLY A 117 5.73 6.73 6.35
C GLY A 117 4.33 6.14 6.42
N ASN A 118 3.52 6.25 5.36
CA ASN A 118 2.23 5.56 5.31
C ASN A 118 2.45 4.05 5.26
N ILE A 119 1.75 3.31 6.10
CA ILE A 119 1.88 1.86 6.19
C ILE A 119 0.92 1.20 5.21
N ILE A 120 1.47 0.40 4.33
CA ILE A 120 0.75 -0.33 3.29
C ILE A 120 0.84 -1.82 3.55
N SER A 121 -0.25 -2.53 3.34
CA SER A 121 -0.33 -3.98 3.49
C SER A 121 -0.67 -4.64 2.16
N LEU A 122 -0.07 -5.80 1.91
CA LEU A 122 -0.50 -6.73 0.85
C LEU A 122 -0.89 -8.03 1.52
N VAL A 123 -2.01 -8.58 1.11
CA VAL A 123 -2.51 -9.86 1.65
C VAL A 123 -2.86 -10.80 0.50
N ASN A 124 -2.84 -12.12 0.79
CA ASN A 124 -3.19 -13.12 -0.21
C ASN A 124 -4.70 -13.32 -0.39
N ALA A 125 -5.52 -12.53 0.28
CA ALA A 125 -6.95 -12.44 0.00
C ALA A 125 -7.19 -11.73 -1.34
N THR A 126 -8.36 -11.87 -1.89
CA THR A 126 -8.77 -11.16 -3.12
C THR A 126 -9.95 -10.24 -2.87
#